data_c573f5b802f3000f94a2406c4aa39999
#
_entry.id   c573f5b802f3000f94a2406c4aa39999
#
_cell.length_a   1.000
_cell.length_b   1.000
_cell.length_c   1.000
_cell.angle_alpha   90.00
_cell.angle_beta   90.00
_cell.angle_gamma   90.00
#
_symmetry.space_group_name_H-M   'P 1'
#
loop_
_entity.id
_entity.type
_entity.pdbx_description
1 polymer ?
#
loop_
_entity_poly.entity_id
_entity_poly.type
_entity_poly.pdbx_seq_one_letter_code
_entity_poly.pdbx_strand_id
1 'polypeptide(L)'
;LAKDLKLYFYKVEKKDLSQIFSGNTLPKGSATIAQAYAGHQFGHFTMLGDGRAVLLGEHLVNNTTRFDIQFKGSGRTSFSRSGDGRAVLGPMLREYIISEAIHALKIPTTRSLAVVKTGEKIVRENLLPGAILTRVASSHIRVGTFQYIAAKQNIDDLNTLVDYTINRHYPEIQSSKNKALDLLNLVMERQCKLVVNWMRVGFIHGVMNTDNMAISGETIDYGPCAFMDHYNPKTVFSSIDQLGRYSFSNQPPITKWNLSRFAECLIPLIDKSEDKAIQLASEIIDNFQNIYEEKWLNMMRDKLGLFGKSKDDKKLIDDLLTWMEKNKADYTNTFCYLMNVKIGNNSLYLSLIHISEPTRRYAISYAVF
;
A
#
# COMPACT_ATOMS: atom_id res chain seq x y z
N LEU A 1 14.78 -9.77 -5.88
CA LEU A 1 14.99 -8.54 -5.09
C LEU A 1 16.46 -8.33 -4.73
N ALA A 2 17.17 -9.32 -4.12
CA ALA A 2 18.60 -9.15 -3.78
C ALA A 2 19.46 -8.75 -4.99
N LYS A 3 19.20 -9.37 -6.15
CA LYS A 3 19.88 -9.03 -7.42
C LYS A 3 19.57 -7.58 -7.85
N ASP A 4 18.34 -7.15 -7.74
CA ASP A 4 17.90 -5.80 -8.10
C ASP A 4 18.57 -4.75 -7.19
N LEU A 5 18.78 -5.11 -5.93
CA LEU A 5 19.50 -4.31 -4.94
C LEU A 5 21.02 -4.42 -5.05
N LYS A 6 21.55 -5.20 -6.00
CA LYS A 6 23.00 -5.51 -6.12
C LYS A 6 23.62 -6.11 -4.86
N LEU A 7 22.83 -6.87 -4.11
CA LEU A 7 23.27 -7.61 -2.93
C LEU A 7 23.66 -9.04 -3.31
N TYR A 8 24.93 -9.39 -3.11
CA TYR A 8 25.54 -10.65 -3.59
C TYR A 8 25.74 -11.62 -2.43
N PHE A 9 24.64 -12.15 -1.88
CA PHE A 9 24.66 -13.04 -0.71
C PHE A 9 25.38 -14.39 -0.93
N TYR A 10 25.60 -14.81 -2.19
CA TYR A 10 26.34 -16.02 -2.48
C TYR A 10 27.82 -15.97 -2.05
N LYS A 11 28.33 -14.77 -1.74
CA LYS A 11 29.68 -14.55 -1.21
C LYS A 11 29.75 -14.53 0.31
N VAL A 12 28.62 -14.67 0.98
CA VAL A 12 28.50 -14.56 2.43
C VAL A 12 28.08 -15.89 3.01
N GLU A 13 28.70 -16.34 4.09
CA GLU A 13 28.34 -17.58 4.76
C GLU A 13 26.92 -17.52 5.33
N LYS A 14 26.21 -18.66 5.33
CA LYS A 14 24.83 -18.72 5.86
C LYS A 14 24.73 -18.28 7.31
N LYS A 15 25.76 -18.56 8.11
CA LYS A 15 25.85 -18.15 9.49
C LYS A 15 25.86 -16.63 9.61
N ASP A 16 26.68 -15.96 8.80
CA ASP A 16 26.79 -14.51 8.82
C ASP A 16 25.51 -13.84 8.31
N LEU A 17 24.88 -14.40 7.25
CA LEU A 17 23.57 -13.94 6.80
C LEU A 17 22.51 -14.03 7.90
N SER A 18 22.52 -15.12 8.70
CA SER A 18 21.58 -15.25 9.80
C SER A 18 21.83 -14.22 10.89
N GLN A 19 23.08 -13.88 11.19
CA GLN A 19 23.43 -12.82 12.15
C GLN A 19 23.03 -11.44 11.66
N ILE A 20 23.24 -11.16 10.36
CA ILE A 20 22.84 -9.88 9.75
C ILE A 20 21.31 -9.72 9.78
N PHE A 21 20.57 -10.70 9.24
CA PHE A 21 19.11 -10.59 9.12
C PHE A 21 18.35 -10.77 10.44
N SER A 22 19.02 -11.25 11.49
CA SER A 22 18.48 -11.24 12.86
C SER A 22 18.82 -9.96 13.63
N GLY A 23 19.61 -9.05 13.03
CA GLY A 23 20.02 -7.80 13.67
C GLY A 23 21.12 -7.93 14.72
N ASN A 24 21.72 -9.12 14.88
CA ASN A 24 22.83 -9.34 15.82
C ASN A 24 24.15 -8.75 15.30
N THR A 25 24.30 -8.65 13.98
CA THR A 25 25.41 -7.97 13.33
C THR A 25 24.86 -6.95 12.33
N LEU A 26 25.14 -5.68 12.54
CA LEU A 26 24.69 -4.63 11.64
C LEU A 26 25.65 -4.48 10.44
N PRO A 27 25.12 -4.31 9.23
CA PRO A 27 25.93 -3.97 8.08
C PRO A 27 26.72 -2.68 8.31
N LYS A 28 27.93 -2.61 7.77
CA LYS A 28 28.76 -1.40 7.86
C LYS A 28 28.02 -0.20 7.25
N GLY A 29 28.01 0.93 7.95
CA GLY A 29 27.31 2.15 7.54
C GLY A 29 25.85 2.22 7.98
N SER A 30 25.33 1.22 8.72
CA SER A 30 24.01 1.31 9.32
C SER A 30 23.95 2.43 10.35
N ALA A 31 22.85 3.22 10.31
CA ALA A 31 22.50 4.22 11.30
C ALA A 31 21.03 3.97 11.72
N THR A 32 20.90 3.17 12.78
CA THR A 32 19.57 2.64 13.16
C THR A 32 18.69 3.69 13.81
N ILE A 33 17.47 3.83 13.29
CA ILE A 33 16.46 4.71 13.86
C ILE A 33 15.09 4.00 13.93
N ALA A 34 14.30 4.33 14.95
CA ALA A 34 12.86 4.06 14.97
C ALA A 34 12.14 5.35 14.55
N GLN A 35 11.34 5.29 13.50
CA GLN A 35 10.72 6.48 12.93
C GLN A 35 9.49 6.89 13.74
N ALA A 36 9.37 8.20 13.99
CA ALA A 36 8.18 8.80 14.58
C ALA A 36 7.13 9.08 13.51
N TYR A 37 5.89 8.76 13.80
CA TYR A 37 4.73 9.14 13.01
C TYR A 37 3.49 9.23 13.91
N ALA A 38 2.42 9.81 13.40
CA ALA A 38 1.10 9.76 14.00
C ALA A 38 0.15 9.02 13.03
N GLY A 39 -1.10 8.87 13.39
CA GLY A 39 -2.07 8.31 12.48
C GLY A 39 -3.49 8.42 12.99
N HIS A 40 -4.42 8.48 12.06
CA HIS A 40 -5.84 8.32 12.34
C HIS A 40 -6.19 6.83 12.26
N GLN A 41 -6.12 6.16 13.41
CA GLN A 41 -6.47 4.74 13.52
C GLN A 41 -7.99 4.62 13.67
N PHE A 42 -8.65 4.02 12.68
CA PHE A 42 -10.12 3.98 12.60
C PHE A 42 -10.77 5.38 12.77
N GLY A 43 -10.10 6.43 12.32
CA GLY A 43 -10.56 7.82 12.41
C GLY A 43 -10.12 8.58 13.67
N HIS A 44 -9.49 7.93 14.64
CA HIS A 44 -9.01 8.55 15.87
C HIS A 44 -7.52 8.90 15.76
N PHE A 45 -7.17 10.17 15.92
CA PHE A 45 -5.78 10.62 15.90
C PHE A 45 -4.99 10.07 17.09
N THR A 46 -3.83 9.50 16.79
CA THR A 46 -2.95 8.87 17.79
C THR A 46 -1.49 9.12 17.44
N MET A 47 -0.70 9.55 18.43
CA MET A 47 0.76 9.61 18.29
C MET A 47 1.32 8.20 18.35
N LEU A 48 2.11 7.83 17.36
CA LEU A 48 2.61 6.49 17.13
C LEU A 48 4.13 6.51 16.88
N GLY A 49 4.63 5.54 16.18
CA GLY A 49 5.99 5.37 15.71
C GLY A 49 6.28 3.90 15.49
N ASP A 50 7.48 3.60 15.04
CA ASP A 50 7.94 2.24 14.77
C ASP A 50 8.13 1.45 16.09
N GLY A 51 7.04 0.97 16.69
CA GLY A 51 7.06 0.25 17.97
C GLY A 51 7.66 -1.16 17.89
N ARG A 52 7.88 -1.69 16.69
CA ARG A 52 8.50 -3.00 16.43
C ARG A 52 9.34 -3.04 15.16
N ALA A 53 9.67 -1.88 14.61
CA ALA A 53 10.46 -1.78 13.41
C ALA A 53 11.65 -0.83 13.63
N VAL A 54 12.75 -1.10 12.96
CA VAL A 54 13.98 -0.30 13.03
C VAL A 54 14.51 -0.13 11.61
N LEU A 55 14.58 1.09 11.15
CA LEU A 55 15.25 1.44 9.90
C LEU A 55 16.76 1.30 10.11
N LEU A 56 17.45 0.52 9.27
CA LEU A 56 18.90 0.37 9.31
C LEU A 56 19.62 1.51 8.61
N GLY A 57 18.95 2.11 7.63
CA GLY A 57 19.47 3.16 6.77
C GLY A 57 18.97 3.02 5.35
N GLU A 58 19.59 3.77 4.46
CA GLU A 58 19.28 3.80 3.03
C GLU A 58 20.34 3.03 2.25
N HIS A 59 19.93 2.07 1.44
CA HIS A 59 20.79 1.31 0.55
C HIS A 59 20.83 1.97 -0.83
N LEU A 60 22.03 2.37 -1.26
CA LEU A 60 22.28 2.98 -2.58
C LEU A 60 22.56 1.88 -3.61
N VAL A 61 21.66 1.70 -4.55
CA VAL A 61 21.87 0.79 -5.71
C VAL A 61 22.75 1.45 -6.77
N ASN A 62 22.59 2.75 -6.92
CA ASN A 62 23.39 3.64 -7.76
C ASN A 62 23.29 5.09 -7.23
N ASN A 63 23.86 6.06 -7.94
CA ASN A 63 23.90 7.46 -7.48
C ASN A 63 22.51 8.12 -7.35
N THR A 64 21.47 7.56 -7.94
CA THR A 64 20.14 8.15 -7.97
C THR A 64 19.07 7.27 -7.31
N THR A 65 19.32 5.97 -7.16
CA THR A 65 18.35 5.00 -6.67
C THR A 65 18.75 4.50 -5.31
N ARG A 66 17.92 4.76 -4.32
CA ARG A 66 18.11 4.34 -2.93
C ARG A 66 16.83 3.75 -2.36
N PHE A 67 16.99 2.80 -1.47
CA PHE A 67 15.89 2.13 -0.76
C PHE A 67 16.15 2.12 0.74
N ASP A 68 15.09 2.28 1.50
CA ASP A 68 15.12 2.03 2.93
C ASP A 68 15.22 0.53 3.21
N ILE A 69 16.09 0.14 4.12
CA ILE A 69 16.17 -1.22 4.68
C ILE A 69 15.73 -1.16 6.13
N GLN A 70 14.67 -1.90 6.46
CA GLN A 70 14.04 -1.87 7.77
C GLN A 70 13.87 -3.30 8.31
N PHE A 71 14.21 -3.52 9.59
CA PHE A 71 13.83 -4.72 10.31
C PHE A 71 12.48 -4.52 10.99
N LYS A 72 11.59 -5.52 10.87
CA LYS A 72 10.29 -5.55 11.54
C LYS A 72 10.20 -6.77 12.45
N GLY A 73 9.99 -6.54 13.74
CA GLY A 73 9.92 -7.58 14.75
C GLY A 73 11.23 -7.82 15.51
N SER A 74 12.19 -6.91 15.39
CA SER A 74 13.56 -7.06 15.96
C SER A 74 13.69 -6.72 17.44
N GLY A 75 12.63 -6.26 18.09
CA GLY A 75 12.64 -5.94 19.52
C GLY A 75 12.09 -4.55 19.81
N ARG A 76 12.24 -4.13 21.07
CA ARG A 76 11.69 -2.88 21.58
C ARG A 76 12.39 -1.65 21.00
N THR A 77 11.59 -0.63 20.77
CA THR A 77 12.03 0.73 20.44
C THR A 77 11.42 1.72 21.44
N SER A 78 11.75 2.99 21.35
CA SER A 78 11.13 4.06 22.14
C SER A 78 9.60 4.19 21.89
N PHE A 79 9.09 3.62 20.81
CA PHE A 79 7.67 3.66 20.45
C PHE A 79 6.91 2.36 20.78
N SER A 80 7.53 1.38 21.41
CA SER A 80 6.89 0.07 21.69
C SER A 80 5.79 0.13 22.76
N ARG A 81 5.69 1.23 23.51
CA ARG A 81 4.76 1.37 24.64
C ARG A 81 4.90 0.18 25.61
N SER A 82 3.82 -0.54 25.89
CA SER A 82 3.85 -1.78 26.70
C SER A 82 4.24 -3.03 25.90
N GLY A 83 4.39 -2.95 24.58
CA GLY A 83 4.71 -4.07 23.70
C GLY A 83 6.16 -4.53 23.82
N ASP A 84 6.42 -5.79 23.42
CA ASP A 84 7.76 -6.39 23.37
C ASP A 84 8.57 -6.02 22.13
N GLY A 85 7.95 -5.34 21.14
CA GLY A 85 8.58 -4.97 19.86
C GLY A 85 8.91 -6.17 18.96
N ARG A 86 8.47 -7.37 19.31
CA ARG A 86 8.78 -8.62 18.62
C ARG A 86 7.63 -9.01 17.68
N ALA A 87 7.94 -9.84 16.70
CA ALA A 87 6.96 -10.39 15.79
C ALA A 87 7.02 -11.93 15.77
N VAL A 88 5.87 -12.56 15.59
CA VAL A 88 5.77 -14.00 15.38
C VAL A 88 5.88 -14.36 13.91
N LEU A 89 6.33 -15.58 13.62
CA LEU A 89 6.68 -16.05 12.28
C LEU A 89 5.52 -15.95 11.27
N GLY A 90 4.30 -16.33 11.66
CA GLY A 90 3.14 -16.34 10.78
C GLY A 90 2.90 -15.00 10.09
N PRO A 91 2.67 -13.88 10.83
CA PRO A 91 2.52 -12.55 10.25
C PRO A 91 3.70 -12.08 9.38
N MET A 92 4.94 -12.45 9.72
CA MET A 92 6.11 -12.07 8.91
C MET A 92 6.15 -12.81 7.58
N LEU A 93 5.84 -14.12 7.57
CA LEU A 93 5.69 -14.88 6.34
C LEU A 93 4.52 -14.40 5.49
N ARG A 94 3.40 -14.03 6.13
CA ARG A 94 2.25 -13.46 5.43
C ARG A 94 2.63 -12.16 4.72
N GLU A 95 3.28 -11.22 5.41
CA GLU A 95 3.73 -9.98 4.80
C GLU A 95 4.73 -10.23 3.67
N TYR A 96 5.66 -11.19 3.84
CA TYR A 96 6.60 -11.59 2.79
C TYR A 96 5.87 -12.09 1.53
N ILE A 97 4.96 -13.05 1.70
CA ILE A 97 4.25 -13.68 0.57
C ILE A 97 3.38 -12.64 -0.15
N ILE A 98 2.61 -11.84 0.59
CA ILE A 98 1.67 -10.89 0.00
C ILE A 98 2.41 -9.72 -0.66
N SER A 99 3.45 -9.16 -0.05
CA SER A 99 4.20 -8.06 -0.66
C SER A 99 4.86 -8.48 -1.97
N GLU A 100 5.43 -9.67 -2.04
CA GLU A 100 6.03 -10.19 -3.27
C GLU A 100 4.97 -10.56 -4.33
N ALA A 101 3.80 -11.05 -3.91
CA ALA A 101 2.66 -11.27 -4.81
C ALA A 101 2.15 -9.94 -5.40
N ILE A 102 1.95 -8.92 -4.58
CA ILE A 102 1.53 -7.58 -5.03
C ILE A 102 2.56 -6.98 -6.00
N HIS A 103 3.85 -7.18 -5.73
CA HIS A 103 4.90 -6.77 -6.67
C HIS A 103 4.83 -7.53 -8.00
N ALA A 104 4.62 -8.85 -7.97
CA ALA A 104 4.45 -9.66 -9.17
C ALA A 104 3.23 -9.23 -10.00
N LEU A 105 2.18 -8.72 -9.35
CA LEU A 105 1.01 -8.10 -9.95
C LEU A 105 1.29 -6.69 -10.53
N LYS A 106 2.54 -6.22 -10.49
CA LYS A 106 2.99 -4.89 -10.93
C LYS A 106 2.29 -3.74 -10.18
N ILE A 107 1.95 -3.96 -8.93
CA ILE A 107 1.38 -2.96 -8.04
C ILE A 107 2.52 -2.40 -7.15
N PRO A 108 2.68 -1.08 -7.05
CA PRO A 108 3.69 -0.48 -6.18
C PRO A 108 3.53 -0.97 -4.73
N THR A 109 4.63 -1.43 -4.14
CA THR A 109 4.60 -2.04 -2.81
C THR A 109 5.98 -2.03 -2.17
N THR A 110 6.01 -1.99 -0.84
CA THR A 110 7.20 -2.39 -0.10
C THR A 110 7.52 -3.86 -0.40
N ARG A 111 8.80 -4.21 -0.39
CA ARG A 111 9.31 -5.53 -0.73
C ARG A 111 9.83 -6.25 0.52
N SER A 112 9.92 -7.54 0.44
CA SER A 112 10.42 -8.38 1.53
C SER A 112 11.69 -9.11 1.09
N LEU A 113 12.84 -8.78 1.73
CA LEU A 113 14.13 -9.34 1.35
C LEU A 113 14.39 -10.69 2.02
N ALA A 114 14.08 -10.80 3.31
CA ALA A 114 14.29 -12.00 4.11
C ALA A 114 13.30 -12.09 5.29
N VAL A 115 12.99 -13.31 5.70
CA VAL A 115 12.37 -13.62 6.99
C VAL A 115 13.29 -14.61 7.70
N VAL A 116 13.69 -14.29 8.92
CA VAL A 116 14.51 -15.17 9.74
C VAL A 116 13.81 -15.52 11.06
N LYS A 117 13.92 -16.77 11.49
CA LYS A 117 13.49 -17.20 12.83
C LYS A 117 14.52 -16.75 13.86
N THR A 118 14.07 -16.15 14.96
CA THR A 118 14.99 -15.70 16.03
C THR A 118 15.47 -16.82 16.94
N GLY A 119 14.86 -18.00 16.86
CA GLY A 119 15.11 -19.08 17.82
C GLY A 119 14.32 -18.93 19.14
N GLU A 120 13.78 -17.75 19.40
CA GLU A 120 12.97 -17.45 20.59
C GLU A 120 11.50 -17.77 20.37
N LYS A 121 10.80 -18.04 21.46
CA LYS A 121 9.33 -18.14 21.47
C LYS A 121 8.74 -16.84 22.02
N ILE A 122 7.75 -16.33 21.34
CA ILE A 122 7.06 -15.08 21.68
C ILE A 122 5.70 -15.43 22.30
N VAL A 123 5.41 -14.85 23.44
CA VAL A 123 4.12 -15.00 24.12
C VAL A 123 3.09 -14.14 23.42
N ARG A 124 2.01 -14.75 22.96
CA ARG A 124 0.76 -14.15 22.50
C ARG A 124 -0.38 -14.90 23.21
N GLU A 125 -1.44 -15.28 22.55
CA GLU A 125 -2.40 -16.24 23.10
C GLU A 125 -1.73 -17.59 23.41
N ASN A 126 -0.73 -17.94 22.58
CA ASN A 126 0.11 -19.12 22.70
C ASN A 126 1.58 -18.76 22.55
N LEU A 127 2.48 -19.70 22.90
CA LEU A 127 3.91 -19.60 22.63
C LEU A 127 4.19 -19.87 21.15
N LEU A 128 4.53 -18.83 20.38
CA LEU A 128 4.75 -18.89 18.94
C LEU A 128 6.20 -18.60 18.57
N PRO A 129 6.73 -19.18 17.48
CA PRO A 129 8.08 -18.88 17.00
C PRO A 129 8.24 -17.40 16.66
N GLY A 130 9.30 -16.77 17.18
CA GLY A 130 9.68 -15.41 16.83
C GLY A 130 10.36 -15.32 15.47
N ALA A 131 10.15 -14.19 14.78
CA ALA A 131 10.80 -13.92 13.49
C ALA A 131 11.00 -12.43 13.26
N ILE A 132 11.95 -12.12 12.38
CA ILE A 132 12.23 -10.77 11.88
C ILE A 132 12.07 -10.78 10.38
N LEU A 133 11.33 -9.79 9.87
CA LEU A 133 11.21 -9.49 8.44
C LEU A 133 12.17 -8.35 8.10
N THR A 134 12.96 -8.53 7.04
CA THR A 134 13.70 -7.43 6.40
C THR A 134 12.84 -6.85 5.29
N ARG A 135 12.32 -5.66 5.54
CA ARG A 135 11.51 -4.88 4.59
C ARG A 135 12.39 -3.92 3.79
N VAL A 136 12.07 -3.76 2.52
CA VAL A 136 12.68 -2.80 1.60
C VAL A 136 11.59 -1.91 1.03
N ALA A 137 11.81 -0.60 1.02
CA ALA A 137 10.85 0.37 0.49
C ALA A 137 11.58 1.52 -0.22
N SER A 138 10.90 2.20 -1.12
CA SER A 138 11.42 3.48 -1.66
C SER A 138 11.62 4.51 -0.56
N SER A 139 10.73 4.55 0.42
CA SER A 139 10.91 5.10 1.77
C SER A 139 9.78 4.64 2.70
N HIS A 140 9.95 4.87 4.00
CA HIS A 140 8.90 4.66 4.99
C HIS A 140 8.21 5.96 5.42
N ILE A 141 8.36 7.04 4.64
CA ILE A 141 7.62 8.30 4.87
C ILE A 141 6.14 8.05 4.56
N ARG A 142 5.27 8.40 5.51
CA ARG A 142 3.83 8.16 5.48
C ARG A 142 3.08 9.48 5.61
N VAL A 143 1.80 9.50 5.33
CA VAL A 143 0.93 10.61 5.73
C VAL A 143 1.08 10.85 7.24
N GLY A 144 1.14 9.78 8.03
CA GLY A 144 1.37 9.86 9.48
C GLY A 144 2.68 10.54 9.89
N THR A 145 3.73 10.53 9.06
CA THR A 145 4.98 11.28 9.32
C THR A 145 4.72 12.79 9.28
N PHE A 146 3.97 13.25 8.28
CA PHE A 146 3.56 14.65 8.17
C PHE A 146 2.64 15.06 9.32
N GLN A 147 1.70 14.19 9.70
CA GLN A 147 0.80 14.44 10.83
C GLN A 147 1.56 14.58 12.15
N TYR A 148 2.61 13.79 12.35
CA TYR A 148 3.45 13.89 13.54
C TYR A 148 4.17 15.23 13.61
N ILE A 149 4.76 15.71 12.51
CA ILE A 149 5.46 16.99 12.45
C ILE A 149 4.46 18.16 12.57
N ALA A 150 3.34 18.09 11.83
CA ALA A 150 2.30 19.13 11.91
C ALA A 150 1.74 19.29 13.34
N ALA A 151 1.55 18.20 14.07
CA ALA A 151 1.09 18.24 15.47
C ALA A 151 2.09 18.91 16.42
N LYS A 152 3.37 19.03 16.06
CA LYS A 152 4.39 19.79 16.80
C LYS A 152 4.38 21.29 16.51
N GLN A 153 3.61 21.72 15.51
CA GLN A 153 3.48 23.14 15.09
C GLN A 153 4.82 23.81 14.74
N ASN A 154 5.80 23.02 14.30
CA ASN A 154 7.09 23.53 13.84
C ASN A 154 7.11 23.62 12.31
N ILE A 155 6.99 24.83 11.78
CA ILE A 155 6.91 25.10 10.34
C ILE A 155 8.25 24.76 9.63
N ASP A 156 9.38 24.99 10.27
CA ASP A 156 10.70 24.74 9.69
C ASP A 156 10.94 23.23 9.53
N ASP A 157 10.56 22.43 10.53
CA ASP A 157 10.61 20.98 10.44
C ASP A 157 9.67 20.45 9.34
N LEU A 158 8.48 21.04 9.20
CA LEU A 158 7.53 20.67 8.16
C LEU A 158 8.08 21.02 6.76
N ASN A 159 8.66 22.20 6.56
CA ASN A 159 9.34 22.58 5.32
C ASN A 159 10.48 21.60 4.99
N THR A 160 11.30 21.27 5.99
CA THR A 160 12.41 20.32 5.84
C THR A 160 11.89 18.94 5.38
N LEU A 161 10.78 18.47 5.96
CA LEU A 161 10.16 17.20 5.57
C LEU A 161 9.59 17.25 4.15
N VAL A 162 8.96 18.36 3.75
CA VAL A 162 8.47 18.59 2.38
C VAL A 162 9.62 18.54 1.39
N ASP A 163 10.70 19.31 1.64
CA ASP A 163 11.86 19.36 0.75
C ASP A 163 12.57 18.00 0.66
N TYR A 164 12.74 17.28 1.78
CA TYR A 164 13.29 15.93 1.78
C TYR A 164 12.43 14.96 0.96
N THR A 165 11.11 15.02 1.13
CA THR A 165 10.16 14.18 0.41
C THR A 165 10.17 14.45 -1.08
N ILE A 166 10.22 15.70 -1.49
CA ILE A 166 10.33 16.13 -2.89
C ILE A 166 11.63 15.62 -3.49
N ASN A 167 12.75 15.88 -2.84
CA ASN A 167 14.06 15.40 -3.31
C ASN A 167 14.11 13.88 -3.50
N ARG A 168 13.37 13.15 -2.67
CA ARG A 168 13.38 11.69 -2.69
C ARG A 168 12.43 11.07 -3.71
N HIS A 169 11.23 11.62 -3.85
CA HIS A 169 10.13 10.97 -4.56
C HIS A 169 9.55 11.78 -5.71
N TYR A 170 9.79 13.09 -5.72
CA TYR A 170 9.13 14.05 -6.63
C TYR A 170 10.11 15.13 -7.12
N PRO A 171 11.33 14.74 -7.60
CA PRO A 171 12.36 15.72 -7.96
C PRO A 171 11.91 16.67 -9.08
N GLU A 172 10.88 16.30 -9.84
CA GLU A 172 10.30 17.12 -10.91
C GLU A 172 9.68 18.43 -10.43
N ILE A 173 9.25 18.50 -9.16
CA ILE A 173 8.69 19.72 -8.58
C ILE A 173 9.65 20.49 -7.66
N GLN A 174 10.94 20.17 -7.70
CA GLN A 174 11.95 20.80 -6.83
C GLN A 174 12.05 22.33 -7.03
N SER A 175 11.81 22.80 -8.27
CA SER A 175 11.78 24.22 -8.65
C SER A 175 10.38 24.85 -8.66
N SER A 176 9.36 24.15 -8.16
CA SER A 176 8.00 24.68 -8.12
C SER A 176 7.89 25.93 -7.24
N LYS A 177 7.00 26.85 -7.64
CA LYS A 177 6.64 28.02 -6.87
C LYS A 177 5.81 27.70 -5.63
N ASN A 178 5.03 26.60 -5.67
CA ASN A 178 4.22 26.11 -4.55
C ASN A 178 4.46 24.61 -4.36
N LYS A 179 5.58 24.27 -3.76
CA LYS A 179 6.01 22.90 -3.54
C LYS A 179 5.01 22.07 -2.74
N ALA A 180 4.37 22.67 -1.72
CA ALA A 180 3.43 21.95 -0.87
C ALA A 180 2.16 21.56 -1.63
N LEU A 181 1.64 22.47 -2.46
CA LEU A 181 0.45 22.23 -3.27
C LEU A 181 0.71 21.19 -4.37
N ASP A 182 1.85 21.30 -5.05
CA ASP A 182 2.22 20.34 -6.09
C ASP A 182 2.52 18.96 -5.50
N LEU A 183 3.14 18.91 -4.32
CA LEU A 183 3.34 17.64 -3.59
C LEU A 183 2.00 16.98 -3.26
N LEU A 184 1.02 17.75 -2.76
CA LEU A 184 -0.33 17.24 -2.49
C LEU A 184 -0.95 16.62 -3.74
N ASN A 185 -0.88 17.32 -4.87
CA ASN A 185 -1.44 16.86 -6.14
C ASN A 185 -0.76 15.56 -6.61
N LEU A 186 0.57 15.50 -6.64
CA LEU A 186 1.30 14.32 -7.10
C LEU A 186 1.12 13.10 -6.17
N VAL A 187 1.07 13.33 -4.85
CA VAL A 187 0.74 12.26 -3.89
C VAL A 187 -0.67 11.75 -4.13
N MET A 188 -1.64 12.64 -4.34
CA MET A 188 -3.02 12.26 -4.66
C MET A 188 -3.09 11.39 -5.92
N GLU A 189 -2.41 11.79 -6.99
CA GLU A 189 -2.38 11.02 -8.24
C GLU A 189 -1.78 9.62 -8.08
N ARG A 190 -0.67 9.50 -7.32
CA ARG A 190 -0.03 8.21 -7.03
C ARG A 190 -0.93 7.31 -6.19
N GLN A 191 -1.57 7.86 -5.16
CA GLN A 191 -2.50 7.11 -4.31
C GLN A 191 -3.76 6.68 -5.06
N CYS A 192 -4.29 7.55 -5.91
CA CYS A 192 -5.41 7.21 -6.79
C CYS A 192 -5.05 6.02 -7.71
N LYS A 193 -3.87 6.06 -8.34
CA LYS A 193 -3.37 4.96 -9.17
C LYS A 193 -3.17 3.67 -8.36
N LEU A 194 -2.66 3.78 -7.13
CA LEU A 194 -2.45 2.64 -6.25
C LEU A 194 -3.78 1.94 -5.93
N VAL A 195 -4.79 2.70 -5.46
CA VAL A 195 -6.08 2.12 -5.07
C VAL A 195 -6.83 1.53 -6.27
N VAL A 196 -6.74 2.15 -7.46
CA VAL A 196 -7.29 1.56 -8.69
C VAL A 196 -6.63 0.20 -8.99
N ASN A 197 -5.33 0.06 -8.78
CA ASN A 197 -4.64 -1.22 -8.95
C ASN A 197 -5.07 -2.27 -7.90
N TRP A 198 -5.36 -1.88 -6.66
CA TRP A 198 -5.96 -2.80 -5.69
C TRP A 198 -7.35 -3.27 -6.14
N MET A 199 -8.19 -2.33 -6.61
CA MET A 199 -9.50 -2.66 -7.15
C MET A 199 -9.40 -3.62 -8.34
N ARG A 200 -8.40 -3.44 -9.20
CA ARG A 200 -8.14 -4.30 -10.36
C ARG A 200 -8.03 -5.77 -10.02
N VAL A 201 -7.37 -6.09 -8.93
CA VAL A 201 -7.06 -7.47 -8.52
C VAL A 201 -7.92 -7.99 -7.37
N GLY A 202 -8.92 -7.23 -6.93
CA GLY A 202 -9.76 -7.62 -5.80
C GLY A 202 -9.03 -7.59 -4.46
N PHE A 203 -7.94 -6.83 -4.35
CA PHE A 203 -7.17 -6.72 -3.10
C PHE A 203 -7.86 -5.77 -2.12
N ILE A 204 -7.94 -6.21 -0.86
CA ILE A 204 -8.45 -5.43 0.26
C ILE A 204 -7.33 -5.29 1.27
N HIS A 205 -6.89 -4.05 1.52
CA HIS A 205 -5.82 -3.76 2.48
C HIS A 205 -6.25 -4.05 3.93
N GLY A 206 -7.47 -3.72 4.26
CA GLY A 206 -8.13 -4.03 5.54
C GLY A 206 -7.79 -3.10 6.70
N VAL A 207 -6.74 -2.27 6.62
CA VAL A 207 -6.42 -1.22 7.63
C VAL A 207 -5.80 -0.02 6.94
N MET A 208 -6.63 0.84 6.37
CA MET A 208 -6.20 2.04 5.65
C MET A 208 -6.16 3.27 6.56
N ASN A 209 -5.44 3.16 7.67
CA ASN A 209 -5.12 4.30 8.52
C ASN A 209 -4.14 5.24 7.79
N THR A 210 -4.03 6.49 8.23
CA THR A 210 -3.07 7.45 7.65
C THR A 210 -1.61 7.06 7.87
N ASP A 211 -1.32 6.27 8.91
CA ASP A 211 -0.01 5.67 9.15
C ASP A 211 0.29 4.45 8.25
N ASN A 212 -0.69 3.97 7.49
CA ASN A 212 -0.53 2.91 6.48
C ASN A 212 -0.64 3.46 5.04
N MET A 213 -0.39 4.75 4.86
CA MET A 213 -0.39 5.41 3.56
C MET A 213 0.99 6.01 3.28
N ALA A 214 1.81 5.28 2.49
CA ALA A 214 3.15 5.73 2.12
C ALA A 214 3.10 6.87 1.08
N ILE A 215 3.87 7.92 1.30
CA ILE A 215 3.95 9.07 0.36
C ILE A 215 4.51 8.66 -1.01
N SER A 216 5.32 7.62 -1.06
CA SER A 216 5.83 7.03 -2.30
C SER A 216 4.74 6.45 -3.21
N GLY A 217 3.54 6.18 -2.68
CA GLY A 217 2.47 5.47 -3.39
C GLY A 217 2.65 3.95 -3.40
N GLU A 218 3.44 3.40 -2.47
CA GLU A 218 3.62 1.98 -2.28
C GLU A 218 2.63 1.42 -1.23
N THR A 219 2.13 0.20 -1.46
CA THR A 219 1.38 -0.55 -0.44
C THR A 219 2.31 -0.90 0.71
N ILE A 220 1.88 -0.68 1.94
CA ILE A 220 2.69 -0.93 3.15
C ILE A 220 1.85 -1.57 4.25
N ASP A 221 2.50 -2.32 5.15
CA ASP A 221 1.90 -2.88 6.37
C ASP A 221 0.74 -3.88 6.13
N TYR A 222 1.10 -5.04 5.63
CA TYR A 222 0.20 -6.15 5.32
C TYR A 222 -0.30 -6.85 6.59
N GLY A 223 -1.36 -6.31 7.18
CA GLY A 223 -2.06 -6.87 8.35
C GLY A 223 -3.17 -7.85 7.93
N PRO A 224 -4.45 -7.48 8.09
CA PRO A 224 -5.59 -8.34 7.77
C PRO A 224 -5.94 -8.36 6.27
N CYS A 225 -5.02 -7.96 5.39
CA CYS A 225 -5.24 -7.90 3.95
C CYS A 225 -5.52 -9.27 3.34
N ALA A 226 -6.31 -9.30 2.27
CA ALA A 226 -6.54 -10.47 1.44
C ALA A 226 -7.05 -10.09 0.04
N PHE A 227 -7.08 -11.08 -0.87
CA PHE A 227 -7.77 -10.96 -2.15
C PHE A 227 -9.20 -11.50 -2.00
N MET A 228 -10.13 -10.84 -2.65
CA MET A 228 -11.54 -11.21 -2.63
C MET A 228 -11.77 -12.43 -3.54
N ASP A 229 -12.48 -13.43 -3.02
CA ASP A 229 -12.94 -14.57 -3.82
C ASP A 229 -14.21 -14.20 -4.58
N HIS A 230 -15.36 -14.23 -3.92
CA HIS A 230 -16.63 -13.81 -4.51
C HIS A 230 -16.76 -12.30 -4.48
N TYR A 231 -17.19 -11.72 -5.60
CA TYR A 231 -17.40 -10.28 -5.66
C TYR A 231 -18.47 -9.83 -4.68
N ASN A 232 -18.06 -9.01 -3.74
CA ASN A 232 -18.95 -8.31 -2.83
C ASN A 232 -18.30 -6.99 -2.43
N PRO A 233 -18.90 -5.83 -2.80
CA PRO A 233 -18.35 -4.51 -2.50
C PRO A 233 -18.19 -4.25 -0.99
N LYS A 234 -18.95 -4.96 -0.15
CA LYS A 234 -18.91 -4.85 1.32
C LYS A 234 -17.92 -5.81 2.01
N THR A 235 -17.12 -6.56 1.25
CA THR A 235 -16.15 -7.51 1.83
C THR A 235 -15.15 -6.81 2.73
N VAL A 236 -14.99 -7.34 3.94
CA VAL A 236 -14.06 -6.88 4.99
C VAL A 236 -13.25 -8.07 5.49
N PHE A 237 -11.93 -7.89 5.67
CA PHE A 237 -11.06 -8.93 6.22
C PHE A 237 -10.50 -8.61 7.61
N SER A 238 -10.63 -7.37 8.07
CA SER A 238 -10.25 -6.99 9.43
C SER A 238 -11.36 -7.39 10.42
N SER A 239 -11.05 -8.27 11.37
CA SER A 239 -12.00 -8.71 12.39
C SER A 239 -12.47 -7.59 13.33
N ILE A 240 -11.70 -6.51 13.42
CA ILE A 240 -12.03 -5.34 14.26
C ILE A 240 -12.78 -4.24 13.50
N ASP A 241 -12.90 -4.35 12.19
CA ASP A 241 -13.64 -3.40 11.34
C ASP A 241 -15.12 -3.81 11.20
N GLN A 242 -15.85 -3.67 12.29
CA GLN A 242 -17.26 -4.07 12.34
C GLN A 242 -18.18 -3.20 11.46
N LEU A 243 -17.77 -1.97 11.17
CA LEU A 243 -18.55 -1.01 10.38
C LEU A 243 -18.19 -1.02 8.89
N GLY A 244 -17.23 -1.82 8.47
CA GLY A 244 -16.78 -1.89 7.08
C GLY A 244 -16.08 -0.63 6.59
N ARG A 245 -15.43 0.11 7.50
CA ARG A 245 -14.67 1.33 7.15
C ARG A 245 -13.67 1.08 6.03
N TYR A 246 -13.03 -0.09 6.03
CA TYR A 246 -12.02 -0.51 5.05
C TYR A 246 -12.50 -1.65 4.16
N SER A 247 -13.81 -1.74 3.89
CA SER A 247 -14.36 -2.67 2.92
C SER A 247 -13.85 -2.39 1.50
N PHE A 248 -14.00 -3.35 0.59
CA PHE A 248 -13.52 -3.25 -0.79
C PHE A 248 -13.95 -1.94 -1.46
N SER A 249 -15.25 -1.66 -1.53
CA SER A 249 -15.77 -0.46 -2.19
C SER A 249 -15.46 0.85 -1.45
N ASN A 250 -15.08 0.75 -0.17
CA ASN A 250 -14.77 1.92 0.64
C ASN A 250 -13.30 2.35 0.57
N GLN A 251 -12.45 1.57 -0.09
CA GLN A 251 -11.02 1.90 -0.25
C GLN A 251 -10.79 3.26 -0.94
N PRO A 252 -11.47 3.60 -2.07
CA PRO A 252 -11.30 4.92 -2.68
C PRO A 252 -11.77 6.08 -1.79
N PRO A 253 -12.98 6.07 -1.18
CA PRO A 253 -13.40 7.13 -0.25
C PRO A 253 -12.45 7.33 0.93
N ILE A 254 -11.94 6.23 1.51
CA ILE A 254 -10.96 6.32 2.61
C ILE A 254 -9.62 6.87 2.12
N THR A 255 -9.21 6.56 0.90
CA THR A 255 -8.02 7.18 0.29
C THR A 255 -8.18 8.69 0.17
N LYS A 256 -9.34 9.17 -0.34
CA LYS A 256 -9.67 10.61 -0.38
C LYS A 256 -9.63 11.22 1.03
N TRP A 257 -10.23 10.56 2.01
CA TRP A 257 -10.23 11.03 3.39
C TRP A 257 -8.82 11.13 3.99
N ASN A 258 -7.96 10.14 3.76
CA ASN A 258 -6.57 10.15 4.20
C ASN A 258 -5.77 11.29 3.53
N LEU A 259 -6.04 11.56 2.26
CA LEU A 259 -5.44 12.67 1.52
C LEU A 259 -5.89 14.03 2.07
N SER A 260 -7.14 14.16 2.53
CA SER A 260 -7.58 15.37 3.25
C SER A 260 -6.78 15.55 4.55
N ARG A 261 -6.52 14.47 5.29
CA ARG A 261 -5.64 14.53 6.49
C ARG A 261 -4.19 14.91 6.15
N PHE A 262 -3.71 14.53 4.96
CA PHE A 262 -2.41 14.97 4.46
C PHE A 262 -2.42 16.45 4.06
N ALA A 263 -3.47 16.90 3.34
CA ALA A 263 -3.65 18.29 2.95
C ALA A 263 -3.63 19.24 4.15
N GLU A 264 -4.33 18.88 5.23
CA GLU A 264 -4.34 19.67 6.49
C GLU A 264 -2.93 19.90 7.05
N CYS A 265 -2.04 18.91 6.93
CA CYS A 265 -0.66 19.08 7.37
C CYS A 265 0.10 20.13 6.55
N LEU A 266 -0.30 20.34 5.29
CA LEU A 266 0.39 21.21 4.34
C LEU A 266 -0.17 22.64 4.28
N ILE A 267 -1.35 22.90 4.87
CA ILE A 267 -2.01 24.21 4.85
C ILE A 267 -1.06 25.38 5.18
N PRO A 268 -0.23 25.31 6.24
CA PRO A 268 0.66 26.42 6.61
C PRO A 268 1.74 26.74 5.56
N LEU A 269 1.98 25.82 4.60
CA LEU A 269 3.01 25.96 3.56
C LEU A 269 2.44 26.33 2.18
N ILE A 270 1.12 26.24 1.99
CA ILE A 270 0.45 26.49 0.69
C ILE A 270 0.27 27.98 0.43
N ASP A 271 -0.27 28.73 1.38
CA ASP A 271 -0.44 30.17 1.26
C ASP A 271 -0.40 30.84 2.65
N LYS A 272 -0.06 32.14 2.69
CA LYS A 272 -0.06 32.94 3.92
C LYS A 272 -1.48 33.16 4.46
N SER A 273 -2.47 33.21 3.59
CA SER A 273 -3.89 33.22 3.94
C SER A 273 -4.37 31.80 4.11
N GLU A 274 -4.78 31.45 5.33
CA GLU A 274 -5.31 30.12 5.65
C GLU A 274 -6.52 29.77 4.79
N ASP A 275 -7.47 30.70 4.63
CA ASP A 275 -8.67 30.50 3.81
C ASP A 275 -8.32 30.16 2.36
N LYS A 276 -7.34 30.89 1.79
CA LYS A 276 -6.87 30.63 0.44
C LYS A 276 -6.12 29.29 0.34
N ALA A 277 -5.31 28.95 1.33
CA ALA A 277 -4.62 27.67 1.39
C ALA A 277 -5.62 26.50 1.45
N ILE A 278 -6.67 26.62 2.28
CA ILE A 278 -7.75 25.66 2.38
C ILE A 278 -8.49 25.53 1.04
N GLN A 279 -8.82 26.65 0.39
CA GLN A 279 -9.48 26.63 -0.92
C GLN A 279 -8.64 25.85 -1.94
N LEU A 280 -7.36 26.20 -2.10
CA LEU A 280 -6.46 25.56 -3.07
C LEU A 280 -6.29 24.05 -2.80
N ALA A 281 -6.12 23.69 -1.53
CA ALA A 281 -6.01 22.27 -1.16
C ALA A 281 -7.32 21.50 -1.40
N SER A 282 -8.47 22.12 -1.11
CA SER A 282 -9.79 21.54 -1.33
C SER A 282 -10.05 21.29 -2.81
N GLU A 283 -9.68 22.21 -3.69
CA GLU A 283 -9.81 22.05 -5.16
C GLU A 283 -9.07 20.79 -5.64
N ILE A 284 -7.86 20.53 -5.13
CA ILE A 284 -7.12 19.30 -5.43
C ILE A 284 -7.85 18.06 -4.92
N ILE A 285 -8.24 18.06 -3.64
CA ILE A 285 -8.89 16.90 -3.00
C ILE A 285 -10.25 16.60 -3.66
N ASP A 286 -11.01 17.61 -4.05
CA ASP A 286 -12.31 17.41 -4.70
C ASP A 286 -12.18 16.82 -6.10
N ASN A 287 -11.07 17.11 -6.79
CA ASN A 287 -10.79 16.49 -8.08
C ASN A 287 -10.42 14.99 -7.99
N PHE A 288 -10.15 14.45 -6.80
CA PHE A 288 -9.84 13.02 -6.60
C PHE A 288 -10.89 12.11 -7.24
N GLN A 289 -12.17 12.43 -7.05
CA GLN A 289 -13.26 11.59 -7.56
C GLN A 289 -13.23 11.47 -9.08
N ASN A 290 -13.01 12.58 -9.78
CA ASN A 290 -12.93 12.60 -11.24
C ASN A 290 -11.75 11.78 -11.76
N ILE A 291 -10.57 11.97 -11.13
CA ILE A 291 -9.34 11.23 -11.49
C ILE A 291 -9.52 9.73 -11.20
N TYR A 292 -10.13 9.38 -10.07
CA TYR A 292 -10.40 7.99 -9.72
C TYR A 292 -11.35 7.33 -10.72
N GLU A 293 -12.48 7.96 -11.02
CA GLU A 293 -13.48 7.41 -11.95
C GLU A 293 -12.90 7.21 -13.35
N GLU A 294 -12.14 8.17 -13.85
CA GLU A 294 -11.47 8.03 -15.13
C GLU A 294 -10.48 6.85 -15.16
N LYS A 295 -9.59 6.77 -14.14
CA LYS A 295 -8.60 5.70 -14.05
C LYS A 295 -9.26 4.34 -13.83
N TRP A 296 -10.29 4.28 -12.99
CA TRP A 296 -11.05 3.06 -12.73
C TRP A 296 -11.77 2.56 -13.99
N LEU A 297 -12.45 3.48 -14.70
CA LEU A 297 -13.16 3.14 -15.95
C LEU A 297 -12.19 2.63 -17.02
N ASN A 298 -11.03 3.27 -17.17
CA ASN A 298 -10.01 2.82 -18.12
C ASN A 298 -9.46 1.44 -17.72
N MET A 299 -9.17 1.21 -16.44
CA MET A 299 -8.74 -0.09 -15.91
C MET A 299 -9.79 -1.19 -16.18
N MET A 300 -11.08 -0.89 -15.99
CA MET A 300 -12.14 -1.86 -16.24
C MET A 300 -12.33 -2.14 -17.75
N ARG A 301 -12.16 -1.12 -18.61
CA ARG A 301 -12.12 -1.31 -20.07
C ARG A 301 -10.99 -2.29 -20.46
N ASP A 302 -9.79 -2.04 -19.97
CA ASP A 302 -8.64 -2.93 -20.22
C ASP A 302 -8.92 -4.36 -19.74
N LYS A 303 -9.50 -4.49 -18.55
CA LYS A 303 -9.84 -5.77 -17.93
C LYS A 303 -10.91 -6.56 -18.71
N LEU A 304 -11.81 -5.86 -19.40
CA LEU A 304 -12.86 -6.44 -20.23
C LEU A 304 -12.47 -6.55 -21.71
N GLY A 305 -11.30 -6.03 -22.10
CA GLY A 305 -10.88 -6.01 -23.51
C GLY A 305 -11.74 -5.09 -24.37
N LEU A 306 -12.29 -4.02 -23.80
CA LEU A 306 -13.08 -3.04 -24.55
C LEU A 306 -12.16 -2.08 -25.30
N PHE A 307 -12.27 -2.10 -26.64
CA PHE A 307 -11.49 -1.21 -27.51
C PHE A 307 -12.24 0.09 -27.78
N GLY A 308 -11.56 1.21 -27.58
CA GLY A 308 -12.15 2.54 -27.72
C GLY A 308 -12.88 3.02 -26.45
N LYS A 309 -13.67 4.08 -26.59
CA LYS A 309 -14.44 4.67 -25.47
C LYS A 309 -15.89 4.84 -25.90
N SER A 310 -16.79 4.08 -25.27
CA SER A 310 -18.25 4.25 -25.45
C SER A 310 -18.87 4.88 -24.21
N LYS A 311 -19.96 5.61 -24.41
CA LYS A 311 -20.78 6.14 -23.30
C LYS A 311 -21.44 5.03 -22.48
N ASP A 312 -21.65 3.86 -23.10
CA ASP A 312 -22.30 2.72 -22.48
C ASP A 312 -21.35 1.83 -21.68
N ASP A 313 -20.02 2.06 -21.77
CA ASP A 313 -19.02 1.23 -21.08
C ASP A 313 -19.27 1.20 -19.56
N LYS A 314 -19.54 2.36 -18.96
CA LYS A 314 -19.80 2.44 -17.51
C LYS A 314 -21.01 1.59 -17.13
N LYS A 315 -22.09 1.68 -17.88
CA LYS A 315 -23.30 0.91 -17.63
C LYS A 315 -23.04 -0.59 -17.77
N LEU A 316 -22.33 -1.01 -18.82
CA LEU A 316 -21.95 -2.42 -19.01
C LEU A 316 -21.13 -2.96 -17.82
N ILE A 317 -20.17 -2.18 -17.32
CA ILE A 317 -19.34 -2.55 -16.19
C ILE A 317 -20.19 -2.66 -14.91
N ASP A 318 -21.04 -1.67 -14.64
CA ASP A 318 -21.91 -1.64 -13.47
C ASP A 318 -22.91 -2.82 -13.49
N ASP A 319 -23.48 -3.14 -14.66
CA ASP A 319 -24.36 -4.28 -14.85
C ASP A 319 -23.64 -5.60 -14.60
N LEU A 320 -22.39 -5.77 -15.07
CA LEU A 320 -21.56 -6.94 -14.80
C LEU A 320 -21.26 -7.08 -13.31
N LEU A 321 -20.82 -6.02 -12.66
CA LEU A 321 -20.49 -6.07 -11.23
C LEU A 321 -21.74 -6.36 -10.39
N THR A 322 -22.88 -5.80 -10.73
CA THR A 322 -24.17 -6.10 -10.08
C THR A 322 -24.55 -7.57 -10.25
N TRP A 323 -24.36 -8.11 -11.46
CA TRP A 323 -24.59 -9.53 -11.71
C TRP A 323 -23.63 -10.42 -10.89
N MET A 324 -22.33 -10.05 -10.84
CA MET A 324 -21.35 -10.77 -10.04
C MET A 324 -21.69 -10.81 -8.56
N GLU A 325 -22.14 -9.70 -7.99
CA GLU A 325 -22.56 -9.62 -6.58
C GLU A 325 -23.77 -10.51 -6.32
N LYS A 326 -24.80 -10.40 -7.16
CA LYS A 326 -26.05 -11.19 -7.02
C LYS A 326 -25.80 -12.70 -7.11
N ASN A 327 -24.89 -13.13 -7.97
CA ASN A 327 -24.62 -14.54 -8.24
C ASN A 327 -23.40 -15.07 -7.45
N LYS A 328 -22.78 -14.26 -6.57
CA LYS A 328 -21.57 -14.61 -5.82
C LYS A 328 -20.45 -15.11 -6.75
N ALA A 329 -20.32 -14.46 -7.92
CA ALA A 329 -19.32 -14.85 -8.90
C ALA A 329 -17.90 -14.57 -8.37
N ASP A 330 -16.96 -15.48 -8.64
CA ASP A 330 -15.56 -15.29 -8.30
C ASP A 330 -14.97 -14.09 -9.07
N TYR A 331 -14.36 -13.17 -8.33
CA TYR A 331 -13.87 -11.92 -8.90
C TYR A 331 -12.77 -12.15 -9.95
N THR A 332 -11.81 -12.98 -9.66
CA THR A 332 -10.68 -13.24 -10.56
C THR A 332 -11.08 -14.13 -11.73
N ASN A 333 -11.75 -15.25 -11.43
CA ASN A 333 -12.11 -16.22 -12.45
C ASN A 333 -13.10 -15.69 -13.48
N THR A 334 -14.03 -14.81 -13.09
CA THR A 334 -14.95 -14.15 -14.03
C THR A 334 -14.19 -13.49 -15.18
N PHE A 335 -13.18 -12.69 -14.87
CA PHE A 335 -12.38 -12.03 -15.90
C PHE A 335 -11.45 -12.99 -16.65
N CYS A 336 -10.91 -14.03 -15.99
CA CYS A 336 -10.13 -15.07 -16.65
C CYS A 336 -10.96 -15.84 -17.67
N TYR A 337 -12.22 -16.14 -17.40
CA TYR A 337 -13.11 -16.80 -18.35
C TYR A 337 -13.38 -15.92 -19.59
N LEU A 338 -13.55 -14.63 -19.42
CA LEU A 338 -13.75 -13.70 -20.54
C LEU A 338 -12.56 -13.70 -21.53
N MET A 339 -11.33 -13.91 -21.07
CA MET A 339 -10.15 -14.02 -21.94
C MET A 339 -10.16 -15.26 -22.84
N ASN A 340 -10.84 -16.33 -22.43
CA ASN A 340 -10.89 -17.60 -23.15
C ASN A 340 -12.04 -17.69 -24.16
N VAL A 341 -12.89 -16.65 -24.23
CA VAL A 341 -14.00 -16.60 -25.19
C VAL A 341 -13.44 -16.30 -26.57
N LYS A 342 -13.43 -17.31 -27.47
CA LYS A 342 -13.08 -17.11 -28.88
C LYS A 342 -14.11 -16.16 -29.52
N ILE A 343 -13.62 -15.05 -30.06
CA ILE A 343 -14.41 -14.11 -30.85
C ILE A 343 -14.92 -14.88 -32.09
N GLY A 344 -16.18 -15.19 -32.15
CA GLY A 344 -16.70 -15.91 -33.32
C GLY A 344 -18.13 -16.42 -33.29
N ASN A 345 -18.82 -16.36 -32.21
CA ASN A 345 -20.26 -16.65 -32.15
C ASN A 345 -20.91 -15.78 -31.08
N ASN A 346 -22.16 -15.41 -31.25
CA ASN A 346 -23.04 -14.61 -30.38
C ASN A 346 -23.05 -14.97 -28.87
N SER A 347 -21.93 -15.40 -28.33
CA SER A 347 -21.78 -16.11 -27.06
C SER A 347 -21.25 -15.24 -25.92
N LEU A 348 -20.90 -13.96 -26.12
CA LEU A 348 -20.49 -13.11 -25.00
C LEU A 348 -21.61 -12.98 -23.95
N TYR A 349 -22.85 -12.88 -24.41
CA TYR A 349 -24.04 -12.93 -23.55
C TYR A 349 -24.25 -14.33 -22.94
N LEU A 350 -23.99 -15.39 -23.70
CA LEU A 350 -24.15 -16.76 -23.23
C LEU A 350 -23.05 -17.19 -22.27
N SER A 351 -21.81 -16.72 -22.43
CA SER A 351 -20.72 -17.05 -21.49
C SER A 351 -20.89 -16.39 -20.12
N LEU A 352 -21.40 -15.17 -20.06
CA LEU A 352 -21.76 -14.51 -18.81
C LEU A 352 -22.92 -15.21 -18.09
N ILE A 353 -23.84 -15.83 -18.82
CA ILE A 353 -24.96 -16.61 -18.25
C ILE A 353 -24.46 -17.97 -17.73
N HIS A 354 -23.43 -18.56 -18.31
CA HIS A 354 -22.88 -19.87 -17.93
C HIS A 354 -21.86 -19.81 -16.78
N ILE A 355 -21.46 -18.62 -16.33
CA ILE A 355 -20.58 -18.44 -15.14
C ILE A 355 -21.29 -18.81 -13.82
N SER A 356 -22.56 -19.21 -13.87
CA SER A 356 -23.34 -19.58 -12.68
C SER A 356 -22.96 -20.93 -12.04
N GLU A 357 -22.09 -21.73 -12.63
CA GLU A 357 -21.64 -22.98 -12.02
C GLU A 357 -20.24 -22.87 -11.42
N PRO A 358 -20.07 -23.17 -10.11
CA PRO A 358 -18.77 -23.19 -9.46
C PRO A 358 -18.03 -24.48 -9.84
N THR A 359 -17.56 -24.58 -11.08
CA THR A 359 -16.85 -25.76 -11.53
C THR A 359 -15.36 -25.54 -11.68
N ARG A 360 -14.66 -26.21 -10.77
CA ARG A 360 -13.28 -26.68 -10.85
C ARG A 360 -12.20 -25.63 -10.71
N ARG A 361 -11.54 -25.71 -9.57
CA ARG A 361 -10.19 -25.21 -9.29
C ARG A 361 -9.22 -25.70 -10.37
N TYR A 362 -8.98 -24.88 -11.38
CA TYR A 362 -7.82 -25.04 -12.23
C TYR A 362 -6.89 -23.85 -12.10
N ALA A 363 -5.69 -24.22 -11.67
CA ALA A 363 -4.42 -23.52 -11.71
C ALA A 363 -4.48 -22.02 -12.07
N ILE A 364 -4.30 -21.20 -11.08
CA ILE A 364 -3.88 -19.80 -11.16
C ILE A 364 -2.47 -19.74 -11.75
N SER A 365 -2.27 -19.99 -13.03
CA SER A 365 -0.94 -19.86 -13.60
C SER A 365 -0.80 -18.78 -14.67
N TYR A 366 -1.88 -18.13 -15.07
CA TYR A 366 -1.83 -17.09 -16.10
C TYR A 366 -2.90 -16.00 -15.88
N ALA A 367 -2.96 -15.43 -14.69
CA ALA A 367 -3.65 -14.18 -14.58
C ALA A 367 -2.85 -13.13 -15.38
N VAL A 368 -3.46 -12.46 -16.32
CA VAL A 368 -2.85 -11.39 -17.10
C VAL A 368 -2.54 -10.23 -16.16
N PHE A 369 -1.29 -9.91 -16.11
CA PHE A 369 -0.71 -8.85 -15.32
C PHE A 369 -0.01 -7.84 -16.21
#